data_5f41e2486ec17e41cd4c0c9c42843680
#
_entry.id   5f41e2486ec17e41cd4c0c9c42843680
#
_cell.length_a   1.000
_cell.length_b   1.000
_cell.length_c   1.000
_cell.angle_alpha   90.00
_cell.angle_beta   90.00
_cell.angle_gamma   90.00
#
_symmetry.space_group_name_H-M   'P 1'
#
loop_
_entity.id
_entity.type
_entity.pdbx_description
1 polymer ?
#
loop_
_entity_poly.entity_id
_entity_poly.type
_entity_poly.pdbx_seq_one_letter_code
_entity_poly.pdbx_strand_id
1 'polypeptide(L)'
;MTDALHAALAIMTSEQGTQAADVLAVSLSSEFATRAKCEAPQTIRRLALVSPTGFRGRKLRYGPDGGTLGLPWLYRLLTMDLWRQGIFDTLTRPGVIRYFLKRTWGAENIDETFWRYCLLTSRQPGAANAAFYFVSAFLFSRDINRLFESLDGPVWVSMATRGDFTDYRGRHTVENRKNWQFHAVEGGALPFFEDLPAFTKKLDPFWDGEHPYQRIQH
;
A
#
# COMPACT_ATOMS: atom_id res chain seq x y z
N MET A 1 11.35 -1.63 -7.59
CA MET A 1 9.87 -1.78 -7.45
C MET A 1 9.15 -0.76 -8.33
N THR A 2 9.48 0.54 -8.24
CA THR A 2 8.85 1.57 -9.09
C THR A 2 9.06 1.30 -10.58
N ASP A 3 10.28 0.94 -10.99
CA ASP A 3 10.57 0.59 -12.40
C ASP A 3 9.70 -0.57 -12.92
N ALA A 4 9.47 -1.60 -12.08
CA ALA A 4 8.59 -2.70 -12.43
C ALA A 4 7.13 -2.25 -12.59
N LEU A 5 6.69 -1.28 -11.77
CA LEU A 5 5.36 -0.69 -11.90
C LEU A 5 5.25 0.14 -13.20
N HIS A 6 6.27 0.96 -13.53
CA HIS A 6 6.32 1.68 -14.79
C HIS A 6 6.25 0.74 -16.00
N ALA A 7 7.02 -0.36 -15.97
CA ALA A 7 6.98 -1.36 -17.03
C ALA A 7 5.59 -2.02 -17.16
N ALA A 8 4.96 -2.38 -16.04
CA ALA A 8 3.62 -2.95 -16.04
C ALA A 8 2.57 -1.96 -16.58
N LEU A 9 2.62 -0.69 -16.15
CA LEU A 9 1.73 0.35 -16.65
C LEU A 9 1.91 0.56 -18.17
N ALA A 10 3.14 0.59 -18.68
CA ALA A 10 3.42 0.73 -20.10
C ALA A 10 2.82 -0.42 -20.93
N ILE A 11 2.94 -1.66 -20.46
CA ILE A 11 2.33 -2.82 -21.13
C ILE A 11 0.81 -2.70 -21.12
N MET A 12 0.20 -2.48 -19.96
CA MET A 12 -1.27 -2.42 -19.82
C MET A 12 -1.88 -1.28 -20.64
N THR A 13 -1.28 -0.10 -20.64
CA THR A 13 -1.80 1.05 -21.41
C THR A 13 -1.63 0.84 -22.92
N SER A 14 -0.54 0.20 -23.35
CA SER A 14 -0.32 -0.17 -24.75
C SER A 14 -1.36 -1.19 -25.24
N GLU A 15 -1.61 -2.25 -24.47
CA GLU A 15 -2.58 -3.29 -24.81
C GLU A 15 -4.02 -2.75 -24.88
N GLN A 16 -4.35 -1.78 -24.02
CA GLN A 16 -5.69 -1.18 -23.97
C GLN A 16 -5.85 0.04 -24.90
N GLY A 17 -4.80 0.48 -25.57
CA GLY A 17 -4.82 1.68 -26.42
C GLY A 17 -5.10 2.98 -25.64
N THR A 18 -4.77 3.02 -24.33
CA THR A 18 -4.96 4.17 -23.45
C THR A 18 -3.62 4.81 -23.11
N GLN A 19 -3.64 6.10 -22.72
CA GLN A 19 -2.42 6.78 -22.29
C GLN A 19 -2.18 6.69 -20.78
N ALA A 20 -3.22 6.43 -20.00
CA ALA A 20 -3.15 6.41 -18.55
C ALA A 20 -4.05 5.33 -17.94
N ALA A 21 -3.62 4.75 -16.84
CA ALA A 21 -4.38 3.77 -16.07
C ALA A 21 -4.98 4.39 -14.80
N ASP A 22 -6.08 3.83 -14.33
CA ASP A 22 -6.54 4.00 -12.94
C ASP A 22 -5.86 2.93 -12.09
N VAL A 23 -5.26 3.33 -10.97
CA VAL A 23 -4.45 2.44 -10.14
C VAL A 23 -5.02 2.33 -8.73
N LEU A 24 -5.23 1.10 -8.27
CA LEU A 24 -5.51 0.80 -6.87
C LEU A 24 -4.28 0.16 -6.25
N ALA A 25 -3.78 0.75 -5.19
CA ALA A 25 -2.61 0.28 -4.45
C ALA A 25 -2.95 0.01 -2.98
N VAL A 26 -2.47 -1.10 -2.45
CA VAL A 26 -2.80 -1.57 -1.10
C VAL A 26 -1.58 -1.49 -0.19
N SER A 27 -1.75 -0.94 1.01
CA SER A 27 -0.72 -0.92 2.05
C SER A 27 0.60 -0.32 1.54
N LEU A 28 1.69 -1.08 1.59
CA LEU A 28 3.02 -0.64 1.15
C LEU A 28 3.11 -0.32 -0.35
N SER A 29 2.34 -0.99 -1.21
CA SER A 29 2.33 -0.68 -2.64
C SER A 29 1.84 0.75 -2.93
N SER A 30 1.16 1.38 -1.98
CA SER A 30 0.77 2.78 -2.04
C SER A 30 1.97 3.72 -2.17
N GLU A 31 3.10 3.43 -1.51
CA GLU A 31 4.30 4.25 -1.61
C GLU A 31 4.94 4.13 -3.01
N PHE A 32 4.92 2.94 -3.61
CA PHE A 32 5.44 2.74 -4.97
C PHE A 32 4.55 3.37 -6.04
N ALA A 33 3.23 3.23 -5.90
CA ALA A 33 2.27 3.83 -6.83
C ALA A 33 2.29 5.37 -6.75
N THR A 34 2.43 5.92 -5.54
CA THR A 34 2.60 7.36 -5.34
C THR A 34 3.87 7.87 -6.03
N ARG A 35 5.01 7.19 -5.83
CA ARG A 35 6.27 7.55 -6.49
C ARG A 35 6.15 7.46 -8.01
N ALA A 36 5.60 6.38 -8.54
CA ALA A 36 5.41 6.21 -9.98
C ALA A 36 4.56 7.34 -10.58
N LYS A 37 3.49 7.76 -9.89
CA LYS A 37 2.67 8.89 -10.33
C LYS A 37 3.42 10.23 -10.26
N CYS A 38 4.29 10.44 -9.28
CA CYS A 38 5.13 11.64 -9.23
C CYS A 38 6.20 11.65 -10.33
N GLU A 39 6.79 10.50 -10.65
CA GLU A 39 7.82 10.36 -11.69
C GLU A 39 7.26 10.45 -13.12
N ALA A 40 6.04 9.92 -13.34
CA ALA A 40 5.36 9.94 -14.64
C ALA A 40 3.86 10.26 -14.47
N PRO A 41 3.49 11.53 -14.20
CA PRO A 41 2.11 11.92 -13.86
C PRO A 41 1.06 11.53 -14.91
N GLN A 42 1.46 11.47 -16.18
CA GLN A 42 0.60 11.14 -17.30
C GLN A 42 0.21 9.66 -17.38
N THR A 43 0.93 8.75 -16.70
CA THR A 43 0.69 7.30 -16.79
C THR A 43 -0.39 6.80 -15.83
N ILE A 44 -0.67 7.55 -14.78
CA ILE A 44 -1.69 7.22 -13.79
C ILE A 44 -2.72 8.35 -13.74
N ARG A 45 -3.95 8.07 -14.16
CA ARG A 45 -5.05 9.03 -14.16
C ARG A 45 -5.58 9.28 -12.77
N ARG A 46 -6.03 8.23 -12.09
CA ARG A 46 -6.57 8.26 -10.71
C ARG A 46 -5.82 7.27 -9.83
N LEU A 47 -5.65 7.61 -8.56
CA LEU A 47 -4.91 6.77 -7.62
C LEU A 47 -5.78 6.48 -6.38
N ALA A 48 -6.18 5.23 -6.21
CA ALA A 48 -6.84 4.76 -4.99
C ALA A 48 -5.83 4.05 -4.08
N LEU A 49 -5.76 4.48 -2.83
CA LEU A 49 -4.84 3.98 -1.82
C LEU A 49 -5.64 3.29 -0.71
N VAL A 50 -5.51 1.98 -0.60
CA VAL A 50 -6.20 1.18 0.43
C VAL A 50 -5.27 0.95 1.60
N SER A 51 -5.65 1.45 2.78
CA SER A 51 -4.87 1.34 4.01
C SER A 51 -3.39 1.67 3.81
N PRO A 52 -3.07 2.84 3.20
CA PRO A 52 -1.71 3.16 2.79
C PRO A 52 -0.77 3.30 3.98
N THR A 53 0.49 2.92 3.79
CA THR A 53 1.59 3.32 4.65
C THR A 53 1.93 4.80 4.40
N GLY A 54 2.70 5.41 5.32
CA GLY A 54 3.13 6.81 5.16
C GLY A 54 2.38 7.81 6.03
N PHE A 55 1.17 7.50 6.46
CA PHE A 55 0.38 8.38 7.33
C PHE A 55 0.49 8.08 8.83
N ARG A 56 1.23 7.03 9.22
CA ARG A 56 1.31 6.59 10.60
C ARG A 56 2.03 7.61 11.49
N GLY A 57 1.38 7.98 12.59
CA GLY A 57 1.92 8.87 13.60
C GLY A 57 2.00 10.33 13.16
N ARG A 58 2.70 11.14 13.97
CA ARG A 58 2.93 12.57 13.69
C ARG A 58 4.32 12.84 13.11
N LYS A 59 5.22 11.85 13.10
CA LYS A 59 6.57 12.03 12.55
C LYS A 59 6.52 11.87 11.04
N LEU A 60 6.55 12.99 10.36
CA LEU A 60 6.55 13.07 8.91
C LEU A 60 7.92 12.68 8.33
N ARG A 61 7.92 12.18 7.09
CA ARG A 61 9.08 11.66 6.38
C ARG A 61 9.40 12.54 5.16
N TYR A 62 10.38 13.42 5.31
CA TYR A 62 10.88 14.37 4.28
C TYR A 62 12.36 14.14 3.98
N GLY A 63 12.84 12.92 4.07
CA GLY A 63 14.23 12.59 3.78
C GLY A 63 14.63 12.79 2.32
N PRO A 64 15.86 12.39 1.94
CA PRO A 64 16.34 12.50 0.57
C PRO A 64 15.45 11.75 -0.42
N ASP A 65 15.34 12.29 -1.64
CA ASP A 65 14.56 11.71 -2.73
C ASP A 65 15.07 10.30 -3.06
N GLY A 66 14.13 9.36 -3.21
CA GLY A 66 14.43 7.95 -3.45
C GLY A 66 15.06 7.22 -2.25
N GLY A 67 15.29 7.90 -1.14
CA GLY A 67 15.82 7.29 0.08
C GLY A 67 14.83 6.31 0.72
N THR A 68 15.34 5.30 1.43
CA THR A 68 14.54 4.34 2.20
C THR A 68 14.83 4.43 3.69
N LEU A 69 13.92 3.90 4.51
CA LEU A 69 14.13 3.75 5.95
C LEU A 69 15.07 2.58 6.29
N GLY A 70 15.61 1.92 5.27
CA GLY A 70 16.40 0.71 5.39
C GLY A 70 17.48 0.74 6.47
N LEU A 71 17.60 -0.36 7.20
CA LEU A 71 18.59 -0.59 8.24
C LEU A 71 19.60 -1.66 7.75
N PRO A 72 20.73 -1.25 7.14
CA PRO A 72 21.68 -2.19 6.53
C PRO A 72 22.26 -3.21 7.52
N TRP A 73 22.50 -2.80 8.76
CA TRP A 73 23.02 -3.69 9.80
C TRP A 73 22.00 -4.80 10.14
N LEU A 74 20.69 -4.43 10.22
CA LEU A 74 19.62 -5.39 10.51
C LEU A 74 19.45 -6.36 9.33
N TYR A 75 19.45 -5.84 8.10
CA TYR A 75 19.39 -6.69 6.92
C TYR A 75 20.54 -7.70 6.88
N ARG A 76 21.78 -7.25 7.08
CA ARG A 76 22.95 -8.14 7.14
C ARG A 76 22.81 -9.20 8.23
N LEU A 77 22.35 -8.81 9.41
CA LEU A 77 22.12 -9.74 10.53
C LEU A 77 21.07 -10.79 10.16
N LEU A 78 19.92 -10.39 9.59
CA LEU A 78 18.83 -11.30 9.23
C LEU A 78 19.18 -12.24 8.08
N THR A 79 20.10 -11.83 7.20
CA THR A 79 20.46 -12.59 5.99
C THR A 79 21.74 -13.40 6.10
N MET A 80 22.33 -13.53 7.29
CA MET A 80 23.49 -14.41 7.50
C MET A 80 23.10 -15.87 7.27
N ASP A 81 23.89 -16.57 6.49
CA ASP A 81 23.61 -17.95 6.04
C ASP A 81 23.36 -18.91 7.20
N LEU A 82 24.01 -18.68 8.34
CA LEU A 82 23.92 -19.52 9.54
C LEU A 82 22.48 -19.69 10.05
N TRP A 83 21.63 -18.65 9.99
CA TRP A 83 20.28 -18.68 10.56
C TRP A 83 19.17 -18.09 9.68
N ARG A 84 19.53 -17.55 8.52
CA ARG A 84 18.58 -16.94 7.57
C ARG A 84 17.34 -17.80 7.34
N GLN A 85 17.57 -19.07 7.00
CA GLN A 85 16.47 -20.00 6.70
C GLN A 85 15.63 -20.28 7.94
N GLY A 86 16.24 -20.50 9.11
CA GLY A 86 15.53 -20.76 10.36
C GLY A 86 14.67 -19.57 10.83
N ILE A 87 15.16 -18.33 10.64
CA ILE A 87 14.36 -17.12 10.90
C ILE A 87 13.15 -17.10 9.96
N PHE A 88 13.38 -17.28 8.67
CA PHE A 88 12.29 -17.25 7.68
C PHE A 88 11.26 -18.34 7.93
N ASP A 89 11.68 -19.57 8.18
CA ASP A 89 10.80 -20.70 8.50
C ASP A 89 9.97 -20.41 9.77
N THR A 90 10.56 -19.73 10.74
CA THR A 90 9.84 -19.33 11.96
C THR A 90 8.78 -18.26 11.66
N LEU A 91 9.12 -17.24 10.88
CA LEU A 91 8.20 -16.16 10.49
C LEU A 91 7.04 -16.67 9.63
N THR A 92 7.27 -17.73 8.84
CA THR A 92 6.29 -18.30 7.90
C THR A 92 5.56 -19.54 8.45
N ARG A 93 5.70 -19.84 9.75
CA ARG A 93 4.87 -20.87 10.40
C ARG A 93 3.39 -20.54 10.27
N PRO A 94 2.53 -21.53 10.02
CA PRO A 94 1.10 -21.30 9.83
C PRO A 94 0.44 -20.45 10.92
N GLY A 95 0.76 -20.72 12.19
CA GLY A 95 0.26 -19.94 13.33
C GLY A 95 0.77 -18.51 13.36
N VAL A 96 2.02 -18.25 12.94
CA VAL A 96 2.61 -16.91 12.91
C VAL A 96 1.96 -16.07 11.80
N ILE A 97 1.80 -16.62 10.58
CA ILE A 97 1.09 -15.94 9.50
C ILE A 97 -0.34 -15.63 9.92
N ARG A 98 -1.06 -16.61 10.53
CA ARG A 98 -2.41 -16.40 11.04
C ARG A 98 -2.48 -15.29 12.09
N TYR A 99 -1.54 -15.24 13.00
CA TYR A 99 -1.45 -14.18 14.01
C TYR A 99 -1.33 -12.79 13.37
N PHE A 100 -0.43 -12.62 12.39
CA PHE A 100 -0.28 -11.34 11.71
C PHE A 100 -1.52 -10.98 10.88
N LEU A 101 -2.16 -11.95 10.25
CA LEU A 101 -3.41 -11.71 9.52
C LEU A 101 -4.53 -11.26 10.47
N LYS A 102 -4.71 -11.88 11.63
CA LYS A 102 -5.69 -11.42 12.63
C LYS A 102 -5.44 -9.98 13.06
N ARG A 103 -4.19 -9.60 13.24
CA ARG A 103 -3.83 -8.19 13.56
C ARG A 103 -4.14 -7.25 12.39
N THR A 104 -3.92 -7.70 11.16
CA THR A 104 -4.24 -6.93 9.94
C THR A 104 -5.74 -6.74 9.78
N TRP A 105 -6.52 -7.80 10.01
CA TRP A 105 -7.99 -7.73 10.01
C TRP A 105 -8.57 -7.00 11.22
N GLY A 106 -7.85 -6.99 12.34
CA GLY A 106 -8.39 -6.53 13.62
C GLY A 106 -9.57 -7.38 14.11
N ALA A 107 -9.60 -8.67 13.73
CA ALA A 107 -10.64 -9.63 14.06
C ALA A 107 -10.08 -11.04 14.22
N GLU A 108 -10.81 -11.88 14.96
CA GLU A 108 -10.44 -13.28 15.13
C GLU A 108 -10.64 -14.12 13.85
N ASN A 109 -11.68 -13.77 13.08
CA ASN A 109 -11.97 -14.42 11.81
C ASN A 109 -11.19 -13.71 10.69
N ILE A 110 -10.48 -14.50 9.88
CA ILE A 110 -9.73 -14.04 8.71
C ILE A 110 -10.21 -14.82 7.49
N ASP A 111 -9.89 -14.31 6.30
CA ASP A 111 -10.10 -15.06 5.07
C ASP A 111 -9.15 -16.27 5.01
N GLU A 112 -9.73 -17.48 5.07
CA GLU A 112 -8.97 -18.74 5.08
C GLU A 112 -8.29 -19.02 3.73
N THR A 113 -8.87 -18.55 2.63
CA THR A 113 -8.30 -18.72 1.30
C THR A 113 -7.07 -17.85 1.16
N PHE A 114 -7.15 -16.61 1.63
CA PHE A 114 -5.99 -15.71 1.67
C PHE A 114 -4.88 -16.21 2.59
N TRP A 115 -5.23 -16.77 3.76
CA TRP A 115 -4.25 -17.40 4.64
C TRP A 115 -3.52 -18.56 3.96
N ARG A 116 -4.24 -19.45 3.27
CA ARG A 116 -3.64 -20.55 2.50
C ARG A 116 -2.75 -20.03 1.37
N TYR A 117 -3.17 -18.97 0.70
CA TYR A 117 -2.37 -18.32 -0.33
C TYR A 117 -1.07 -17.74 0.24
N CYS A 118 -1.10 -17.10 1.41
CA CYS A 118 0.10 -16.63 2.11
C CYS A 118 1.07 -17.77 2.44
N LEU A 119 0.56 -18.91 2.89
CA LEU A 119 1.38 -20.10 3.13
C LEU A 119 2.02 -20.65 1.84
N LEU A 120 1.26 -20.69 0.74
CA LEU A 120 1.77 -21.13 -0.54
C LEU A 120 2.86 -20.21 -1.07
N THR A 121 2.63 -18.91 -1.04
CA THR A 121 3.59 -17.91 -1.55
C THR A 121 4.85 -17.83 -0.69
N SER A 122 4.75 -18.07 0.62
CA SER A 122 5.92 -18.12 1.51
C SER A 122 6.88 -19.28 1.20
N ARG A 123 6.43 -20.30 0.47
CA ARG A 123 7.26 -21.45 0.08
C ARG A 123 7.91 -21.31 -1.28
N GLN A 124 7.68 -20.21 -1.98
CA GLN A 124 8.28 -19.97 -3.30
C GLN A 124 9.78 -19.66 -3.17
N PRO A 125 10.59 -20.08 -4.14
CA PRO A 125 12.00 -19.70 -4.19
C PRO A 125 12.18 -18.18 -4.09
N GLY A 126 13.06 -17.73 -3.20
CA GLY A 126 13.34 -16.30 -3.00
C GLY A 126 12.33 -15.54 -2.13
N ALA A 127 11.26 -16.14 -1.63
CA ALA A 127 10.25 -15.47 -0.78
C ALA A 127 10.86 -14.81 0.46
N ALA A 128 11.92 -15.39 1.05
CA ALA A 128 12.64 -14.82 2.17
C ALA A 128 13.23 -13.43 1.87
N ASN A 129 13.60 -13.14 0.63
CA ASN A 129 14.18 -11.84 0.26
C ASN A 129 13.20 -10.71 0.53
N ALA A 130 11.95 -10.83 0.05
CA ALA A 130 10.92 -9.81 0.25
C ALA A 130 10.62 -9.58 1.74
N ALA A 131 10.54 -10.67 2.52
CA ALA A 131 10.31 -10.59 3.96
C ALA A 131 11.44 -9.84 4.69
N PHE A 132 12.70 -10.12 4.38
CA PHE A 132 13.83 -9.46 5.01
C PHE A 132 13.99 -8.00 4.58
N TYR A 133 13.73 -7.66 3.33
CA TYR A 133 13.65 -6.26 2.89
C TYR A 133 12.54 -5.49 3.61
N PHE A 134 11.39 -6.11 3.82
CA PHE A 134 10.28 -5.51 4.57
C PHE A 134 10.65 -5.27 6.03
N VAL A 135 11.11 -6.30 6.76
CA VAL A 135 11.44 -6.23 8.19
C VAL A 135 12.60 -5.26 8.45
N SER A 136 13.57 -5.18 7.55
CA SER A 136 14.68 -4.23 7.63
C SER A 136 14.36 -2.84 7.07
N ALA A 137 13.08 -2.57 6.78
CA ALA A 137 12.51 -1.29 6.36
C ALA A 137 13.03 -0.73 5.03
N PHE A 138 13.70 -1.53 4.19
CA PHE A 138 14.17 -1.07 2.86
C PHE A 138 13.05 -0.77 1.88
N LEU A 139 11.85 -1.30 2.10
CA LEU A 139 10.71 -1.08 1.21
C LEU A 139 9.93 0.22 1.53
N PHE A 140 10.25 0.89 2.62
CA PHE A 140 9.56 2.11 3.05
C PHE A 140 10.33 3.36 2.61
N SER A 141 9.65 4.27 1.95
CA SER A 141 10.22 5.52 1.46
C SER A 141 10.51 6.49 2.60
N ARG A 142 11.67 7.14 2.55
CA ARG A 142 12.06 8.16 3.53
C ARG A 142 11.45 9.53 3.23
N ASP A 143 10.94 9.74 2.03
CA ASP A 143 10.41 10.98 1.48
C ASP A 143 8.90 10.93 1.18
N ILE A 144 8.16 9.93 1.69
CA ILE A 144 6.77 9.67 1.29
C ILE A 144 5.82 10.86 1.52
N ASN A 145 6.01 11.65 2.57
CA ASN A 145 5.14 12.79 2.81
C ASN A 145 5.33 13.88 1.76
N ARG A 146 6.58 14.11 1.30
CA ARG A 146 6.84 15.00 0.16
C ARG A 146 6.15 14.50 -1.11
N LEU A 147 6.21 13.18 -1.38
CA LEU A 147 5.54 12.59 -2.53
C LEU A 147 4.02 12.76 -2.44
N PHE A 148 3.41 12.53 -1.27
CA PHE A 148 1.99 12.77 -1.08
C PHE A 148 1.60 14.23 -1.34
N GLU A 149 2.39 15.17 -0.85
CA GLU A 149 2.18 16.61 -1.04
C GLU A 149 2.38 17.05 -2.49
N SER A 150 3.22 16.37 -3.27
CA SER A 150 3.45 16.67 -4.68
C SER A 150 2.45 16.04 -5.64
N LEU A 151 1.55 15.16 -5.15
CA LEU A 151 0.55 14.54 -6.01
C LEU A 151 -0.45 15.57 -6.54
N ASP A 152 -0.49 15.68 -7.85
CA ASP A 152 -1.55 16.36 -8.59
C ASP A 152 -2.56 15.32 -9.12
N GLY A 153 -3.77 15.70 -9.35
CA GLY A 153 -4.81 14.78 -9.78
C GLY A 153 -5.47 14.00 -8.63
N PRO A 154 -6.54 13.25 -8.93
CA PRO A 154 -7.43 12.67 -7.94
C PRO A 154 -6.76 11.53 -7.14
N VAL A 155 -6.89 11.59 -5.82
CA VAL A 155 -6.44 10.56 -4.88
C VAL A 155 -7.58 10.18 -3.94
N TRP A 156 -7.90 8.91 -3.86
CA TRP A 156 -8.86 8.34 -2.93
C TRP A 156 -8.13 7.48 -1.90
N VAL A 157 -8.52 7.59 -0.63
CA VAL A 157 -7.87 6.85 0.45
C VAL A 157 -8.92 6.13 1.28
N SER A 158 -8.77 4.81 1.44
CA SER A 158 -9.52 4.09 2.45
C SER A 158 -8.71 3.97 3.74
N MET A 159 -9.37 4.25 4.85
CA MET A 159 -8.81 4.15 6.19
C MET A 159 -9.51 3.01 6.94
N ALA A 160 -8.75 2.02 7.39
CA ALA A 160 -9.26 0.96 8.24
C ALA A 160 -9.79 1.53 9.58
N THR A 161 -10.87 0.95 10.09
CA THR A 161 -11.47 1.33 11.38
C THR A 161 -11.02 0.46 12.54
N ARG A 162 -10.38 -0.68 12.26
CA ARG A 162 -9.86 -1.61 13.28
C ARG A 162 -8.55 -2.27 12.85
N GLY A 163 -7.91 -2.95 13.79
CA GLY A 163 -6.61 -3.60 13.60
C GLY A 163 -5.42 -2.64 13.76
N ASP A 164 -4.25 -3.08 13.34
CA ASP A 164 -2.99 -2.37 13.55
C ASP A 164 -2.79 -1.16 12.62
N PHE A 165 -3.63 -1.00 11.61
CA PHE A 165 -3.48 -0.01 10.52
C PHE A 165 -4.53 1.11 10.59
N THR A 166 -4.80 1.62 11.80
CA THR A 166 -5.81 2.67 12.06
C THR A 166 -5.20 4.05 12.30
N ASP A 167 -3.88 4.18 12.35
CA ASP A 167 -3.21 5.45 12.63
C ASP A 167 -2.91 6.24 11.34
N TYR A 168 -3.77 7.21 11.06
CA TYR A 168 -3.68 8.12 9.91
C TYR A 168 -3.41 9.57 10.32
N ARG A 169 -2.79 9.81 11.47
CA ARG A 169 -2.53 11.19 11.98
C ARG A 169 -1.68 12.03 11.03
N GLY A 170 -0.80 11.41 10.25
CA GLY A 170 0.02 12.09 9.26
C GLY A 170 -0.74 12.64 8.04
N ARG A 171 -2.04 12.31 7.86
CA ARG A 171 -2.85 12.79 6.74
C ARG A 171 -3.08 14.31 6.74
N HIS A 172 -2.90 14.96 7.90
CA HIS A 172 -3.13 16.40 8.05
C HIS A 172 -2.34 17.25 7.04
N THR A 173 -1.27 16.73 6.46
CA THR A 173 -0.48 17.42 5.42
C THR A 173 -1.20 17.54 4.08
N VAL A 174 -2.18 16.68 3.82
CA VAL A 174 -2.88 16.60 2.53
C VAL A 174 -4.41 16.55 2.64
N GLU A 175 -4.98 16.35 3.83
CA GLU A 175 -6.43 16.13 3.99
C GLU A 175 -7.30 17.31 3.56
N ASN A 176 -6.75 18.53 3.56
CA ASN A 176 -7.44 19.75 3.13
C ASN A 176 -7.24 20.06 1.63
N ARG A 177 -6.49 19.24 0.90
CA ARG A 177 -6.30 19.45 -0.55
C ARG A 177 -7.50 18.93 -1.32
N LYS A 178 -7.97 19.69 -2.29
CA LYS A 178 -9.17 19.39 -3.08
C LYS A 178 -9.12 18.08 -3.85
N ASN A 179 -7.92 17.64 -4.21
CA ASN A 179 -7.71 16.40 -4.97
C ASN A 179 -7.64 15.14 -4.09
N TRP A 180 -7.72 15.26 -2.75
CA TRP A 180 -7.67 14.14 -1.83
C TRP A 180 -9.04 13.85 -1.21
N GLN A 181 -9.42 12.58 -1.17
CA GLN A 181 -10.64 12.08 -0.54
C GLN A 181 -10.28 11.00 0.47
N PHE A 182 -10.69 11.17 1.73
CA PHE A 182 -10.44 10.20 2.80
C PHE A 182 -11.74 9.56 3.25
N HIS A 183 -11.81 8.23 3.20
CA HIS A 183 -12.99 7.46 3.54
C HIS A 183 -12.68 6.45 4.65
N ALA A 184 -13.35 6.54 5.78
CA ALA A 184 -13.37 5.46 6.75
C ALA A 184 -14.15 4.28 6.16
N VAL A 185 -13.52 3.12 6.08
CA VAL A 185 -14.14 1.89 5.60
C VAL A 185 -14.15 0.90 6.75
N GLU A 186 -15.35 0.43 7.10
CA GLU A 186 -15.49 -0.57 8.16
C GLU A 186 -14.68 -1.81 7.83
N GLY A 187 -13.86 -2.25 8.79
CA GLY A 187 -13.00 -3.40 8.63
C GLY A 187 -11.55 -3.14 8.97
N GLY A 188 -10.73 -4.16 8.72
CA GLY A 188 -9.28 -4.12 8.84
C GLY A 188 -8.62 -3.51 7.61
N ALA A 189 -7.31 -3.77 7.48
CA ALA A 189 -6.49 -3.18 6.40
C ALA A 189 -6.85 -3.67 4.99
N LEU A 190 -7.61 -4.75 4.86
CA LEU A 190 -8.03 -5.34 3.58
C LEU A 190 -9.57 -5.45 3.53
N PRO A 191 -10.31 -4.33 3.51
CA PRO A 191 -11.76 -4.33 3.68
C PRO A 191 -12.51 -5.05 2.57
N PHE A 192 -11.95 -5.14 1.38
CA PHE A 192 -12.54 -5.85 0.24
C PHE A 192 -12.57 -7.39 0.40
N PHE A 193 -11.80 -7.97 1.33
CA PHE A 193 -11.93 -9.38 1.73
C PHE A 193 -13.03 -9.60 2.77
N GLU A 194 -13.48 -8.54 3.44
CA GLU A 194 -14.49 -8.64 4.48
C GLU A 194 -15.89 -8.31 3.93
N ASP A 195 -16.02 -7.20 3.22
CA ASP A 195 -17.28 -6.75 2.61
C ASP A 195 -16.98 -6.03 1.29
N LEU A 196 -16.86 -6.79 0.21
CA LEU A 196 -16.60 -6.26 -1.12
C LEU A 196 -17.71 -5.29 -1.60
N PRO A 197 -19.02 -5.60 -1.43
CA PRO A 197 -20.08 -4.67 -1.79
C PRO A 197 -20.02 -3.32 -1.07
N ALA A 198 -19.76 -3.32 0.24
CA ALA A 198 -19.63 -2.07 0.99
C ALA A 198 -18.38 -1.28 0.59
N PHE A 199 -17.28 -1.97 0.27
CA PHE A 199 -16.06 -1.35 -0.21
C PHE A 199 -16.25 -0.70 -1.59
N THR A 200 -16.80 -1.43 -2.57
CA THR A 200 -17.01 -0.93 -3.94
C THR A 200 -17.99 0.22 -3.96
N LYS A 201 -19.06 0.17 -3.17
CA LYS A 201 -20.02 1.28 -3.04
C LYS A 201 -19.35 2.62 -2.66
N LYS A 202 -18.23 2.59 -1.94
CA LYS A 202 -17.45 3.79 -1.60
C LYS A 202 -16.42 4.15 -2.66
N LEU A 203 -15.92 3.17 -3.40
CA LEU A 203 -14.85 3.34 -4.38
C LEU A 203 -15.39 3.68 -5.77
N ASP A 204 -16.49 3.05 -6.22
CA ASP A 204 -17.03 3.20 -7.58
C ASP A 204 -17.31 4.65 -7.97
N PRO A 205 -17.90 5.51 -7.11
CA PRO A 205 -18.09 6.92 -7.44
C PRO A 205 -16.79 7.66 -7.79
N PHE A 206 -15.67 7.26 -7.16
CA PHE A 206 -14.36 7.81 -7.50
C PHE A 206 -13.89 7.36 -8.90
N TRP A 207 -14.13 6.11 -9.28
CA TRP A 207 -13.82 5.61 -10.62
C TRP A 207 -14.73 6.20 -11.68
N ASP A 208 -15.99 6.48 -11.37
CA ASP A 208 -16.94 7.10 -12.30
C ASP A 208 -16.69 8.60 -12.50
N GLY A 209 -15.75 9.18 -11.78
CA GLY A 209 -15.39 10.60 -11.89
C GLY A 209 -16.29 11.52 -11.08
N GLU A 210 -17.11 11.00 -10.19
CA GLU A 210 -17.88 11.79 -9.22
C GLU A 210 -16.95 12.41 -8.18
N HIS A 211 -16.27 13.48 -8.59
CA HIS A 211 -15.48 14.28 -7.66
C HIS A 211 -16.46 15.24 -6.95
N PRO A 212 -16.50 15.32 -5.60
CA PRO A 212 -17.42 16.20 -4.89
C PRO A 212 -17.29 17.68 -5.31
N TYR A 213 -16.20 18.06 -5.96
CA TYR A 213 -15.96 19.41 -6.48
C TYR A 213 -16.48 19.67 -7.89
N GLN A 214 -16.82 18.66 -8.69
CA GLN A 214 -17.36 18.87 -10.04
C GLN A 214 -18.86 19.17 -10.04
N ARG A 215 -19.58 18.95 -8.93
CA ARG A 215 -21.02 19.29 -8.80
C ARG A 215 -21.32 20.78 -8.63
N ILE A 216 -20.33 21.66 -8.55
CA ILE A 216 -20.53 23.10 -8.28
C ILE A 216 -20.39 23.95 -9.57
N GLN A 217 -20.17 23.36 -10.73
CA GLN A 217 -19.99 24.09 -12.00
C GLN A 217 -21.11 23.85 -13.03
N HIS A 218 -22.34 23.57 -12.61
CA HIS A 218 -23.52 23.59 -13.50
C HIS A 218 -24.63 24.39 -12.89
#